data_bcf8f690bbbb660978e26c6221269a3d
#
_entry.id   bcf8f690bbbb660978e26c6221269a3d
#
_cell.length_a   1.000
_cell.length_b   1.000
_cell.length_c   1.000
_cell.angle_alpha   90.00
_cell.angle_beta   90.00
_cell.angle_gamma   90.00
#
_symmetry.space_group_name_H-M   'P 1'
#
loop_
_entity.id
_entity.type
_entity.pdbx_description
1 polymer ?
#
loop_
_entity_poly.entity_id
_entity_poly.type
_entity_poly.pdbx_seq_one_letter_code
_entity_poly.pdbx_strand_id
1 'polypeptide(L)'
;MKKLETGLSGCKLELIGSNTLRKHSSSPSYNKRLELQVKKQELFSNQVFRNVETPKVLRKEDSYFDMEYVTGRSFDEYFSVCSVSDIDFVFDSLCGYFDGLISNAQYYQPEVSKKRLLDKINSLETHTRHLTDLYHIRQMVSSITMKIPQTFCHGDLTFTNIIFNKNRLYLIDFLDCFIDSFLCDLIKLKQDLYYHWSLDVQGVESLRIRQIYSYIWEKIEERYSEYVDTIEFNVLDILNTLRIEPYLTNEDQRLIIKRML
;
A
#
# COMPACT_ATOMS: atom_id res chain seq x y z
N MET A 1 4.56 28.52 -10.47
CA MET A 1 3.89 27.35 -9.90
C MET A 1 4.35 26.13 -10.69
N LYS A 2 5.05 25.18 -10.06
CA LYS A 2 5.45 23.92 -10.70
C LYS A 2 4.29 22.94 -10.51
N LYS A 3 3.58 22.60 -11.59
CA LYS A 3 2.63 21.48 -11.58
C LYS A 3 3.44 20.21 -11.38
N LEU A 4 3.20 19.49 -10.29
CA LEU A 4 3.65 18.14 -10.13
C LEU A 4 2.67 17.19 -10.85
N GLU A 5 3.19 16.07 -11.34
CA GLU A 5 2.44 15.15 -12.18
C GLU A 5 1.21 14.53 -11.48
N THR A 6 0.22 14.16 -12.28
CA THR A 6 -0.99 13.50 -11.79
C THR A 6 -0.69 12.02 -11.54
N GLY A 7 -0.92 11.54 -10.32
CA GLY A 7 -0.91 10.10 -10.02
C GLY A 7 -2.05 9.33 -10.71
N LEU A 8 -2.03 8.00 -10.63
CA LEU A 8 -3.06 7.11 -11.21
C LEU A 8 -4.50 7.42 -10.73
N SER A 9 -4.65 8.06 -9.57
CA SER A 9 -5.94 8.52 -9.03
C SER A 9 -6.55 9.71 -9.79
N GLY A 10 -5.82 10.33 -10.72
CA GLY A 10 -6.21 11.56 -11.40
C GLY A 10 -6.23 12.82 -10.51
N CYS A 11 -5.87 12.70 -9.23
CA CYS A 11 -5.70 13.81 -8.32
C CYS A 11 -4.54 14.71 -8.79
N LYS A 12 -4.72 16.04 -8.70
CA LYS A 12 -3.67 17.00 -9.06
C LYS A 12 -2.89 17.41 -7.82
N LEU A 13 -1.57 17.47 -7.95
CA LEU A 13 -0.68 17.97 -6.92
C LEU A 13 -0.20 19.37 -7.30
N GLU A 14 -0.17 20.26 -6.31
CA GLU A 14 0.25 21.65 -6.48
C GLU A 14 1.14 22.08 -5.32
N LEU A 15 2.31 22.61 -5.61
CA LEU A 15 3.19 23.18 -4.60
C LEU A 15 2.75 24.60 -4.24
N ILE A 16 2.33 24.81 -2.98
CA ILE A 16 1.90 26.10 -2.44
C ILE A 16 3.04 26.69 -1.61
N GLY A 17 3.75 27.66 -2.20
CA GLY A 17 4.96 28.22 -1.58
C GLY A 17 6.12 27.22 -1.58
N SER A 18 6.91 27.16 -0.50
CA SER A 18 8.09 26.30 -0.40
C SER A 18 7.86 24.99 0.36
N ASN A 19 6.87 24.92 1.25
CA ASN A 19 6.76 23.86 2.25
C ASN A 19 5.39 23.19 2.31
N THR A 20 4.48 23.53 1.39
CA THR A 20 3.10 22.99 1.41
C THR A 20 2.77 22.37 0.07
N LEU A 21 2.31 21.13 0.10
CA LEU A 21 1.79 20.42 -1.05
C LEU A 21 0.27 20.34 -0.95
N ARG A 22 -0.44 20.78 -1.97
CA ARG A 22 -1.89 20.65 -2.11
C ARG A 22 -2.25 19.49 -3.00
N LYS A 23 -3.11 18.59 -2.50
CA LYS A 23 -3.71 17.51 -3.28
C LYS A 23 -5.17 17.82 -3.56
N HIS A 24 -5.49 18.00 -4.83
CA HIS A 24 -6.86 18.24 -5.30
C HIS A 24 -7.56 16.94 -5.62
N SER A 25 -8.84 16.87 -5.31
CA SER A 25 -9.72 15.80 -5.78
C SER A 25 -9.79 15.78 -7.31
N SER A 26 -9.80 14.57 -7.89
CA SER A 26 -9.94 14.41 -9.34
C SER A 26 -11.34 14.77 -9.86
N SER A 27 -12.35 14.66 -9.00
CA SER A 27 -13.75 14.95 -9.33
C SER A 27 -14.60 15.10 -8.07
N PRO A 28 -15.80 15.69 -8.13
CA PRO A 28 -16.72 15.75 -6.99
C PRO A 28 -17.07 14.37 -6.42
N SER A 29 -17.15 13.34 -7.26
CA SER A 29 -17.39 11.95 -6.82
C SER A 29 -16.23 11.35 -6.04
N TYR A 30 -15.02 11.88 -6.22
CA TYR A 30 -13.81 11.45 -5.51
C TYR A 30 -13.65 12.12 -4.13
N ASN A 31 -14.38 13.22 -3.84
CA ASN A 31 -14.21 14.00 -2.61
C ASN A 31 -14.33 13.15 -1.34
N LYS A 32 -15.32 12.24 -1.30
CA LYS A 32 -15.48 11.33 -0.15
C LYS A 32 -14.27 10.43 0.05
N ARG A 33 -13.66 9.96 -1.02
CA ARG A 33 -12.45 9.14 -0.96
C ARG A 33 -11.25 9.96 -0.49
N LEU A 34 -11.14 11.20 -0.98
CA LEU A 34 -10.10 12.13 -0.53
C LEU A 34 -10.21 12.41 0.99
N GLU A 35 -11.43 12.62 1.50
CA GLU A 35 -11.70 12.79 2.94
C GLU A 35 -11.22 11.58 3.76
N LEU A 36 -11.47 10.34 3.28
CA LEU A 36 -11.00 9.13 3.96
C LEU A 36 -9.47 9.03 3.95
N GLN A 37 -8.82 9.41 2.86
CA GLN A 37 -7.36 9.49 2.78
C GLN A 37 -6.79 10.46 3.80
N VAL A 38 -7.36 11.68 3.89
CA VAL A 38 -6.96 12.69 4.87
C VAL A 38 -7.10 12.17 6.30
N LYS A 39 -8.26 11.59 6.65
CA LYS A 39 -8.48 11.03 7.99
C LYS A 39 -7.44 9.96 8.33
N LYS A 40 -7.13 9.09 7.39
CA LYS A 40 -6.14 8.04 7.57
C LYS A 40 -4.74 8.62 7.76
N GLN A 41 -4.35 9.60 6.96
CA GLN A 41 -3.08 10.29 7.08
C GLN A 41 -2.96 11.05 8.41
N GLU A 42 -4.02 11.74 8.88
CA GLU A 42 -4.07 12.39 10.19
C GLU A 42 -3.87 11.38 11.34
N LEU A 43 -4.52 10.21 11.27
CA LEU A 43 -4.36 9.16 12.27
C LEU A 43 -2.92 8.63 12.30
N PHE A 44 -2.30 8.42 11.15
CA PHE A 44 -0.91 7.96 11.05
C PHE A 44 0.09 9.01 11.55
N SER A 45 -0.13 10.28 11.26
CA SER A 45 0.77 11.36 11.70
C SER A 45 0.83 11.51 13.23
N ASN A 46 -0.14 10.95 13.96
CA ASN A 46 -0.17 10.88 15.42
C ASN A 46 0.47 9.61 16.00
N GLN A 47 0.89 8.67 15.15
CA GLN A 47 1.59 7.46 15.58
C GLN A 47 3.10 7.70 15.56
N VAL A 48 3.81 6.98 16.41
CA VAL A 48 5.28 7.04 16.47
C VAL A 48 5.84 5.71 15.99
N PHE A 49 6.45 5.73 14.81
CA PHE A 49 7.18 4.58 14.27
C PHE A 49 8.67 4.90 14.18
N ARG A 50 9.50 3.89 14.34
CA ARG A 50 10.95 4.07 14.20
C ARG A 50 11.30 4.40 12.74
N ASN A 51 11.87 5.61 12.52
CA ASN A 51 12.32 6.10 11.22
C ASN A 51 11.24 6.21 10.13
N VAL A 52 9.96 6.06 10.47
CA VAL A 52 8.85 6.18 9.51
C VAL A 52 7.94 7.32 9.96
N GLU A 53 7.67 8.23 9.06
CA GLU A 53 6.83 9.41 9.28
C GLU A 53 5.79 9.57 8.16
N THR A 54 4.89 10.49 8.34
CA THR A 54 3.85 10.86 7.39
C THR A 54 3.76 12.38 7.34
N PRO A 55 3.68 13.01 6.15
CA PRO A 55 3.48 14.44 6.06
C PRO A 55 2.23 14.87 6.83
N LYS A 56 2.34 15.89 7.68
CA LYS A 56 1.21 16.38 8.45
C LYS A 56 0.20 17.06 7.55
N VAL A 57 -1.07 16.81 7.81
CA VAL A 57 -2.16 17.56 7.19
C VAL A 57 -2.24 18.94 7.84
N LEU A 58 -2.15 19.99 7.03
CA LEU A 58 -2.12 21.38 7.46
C LEU A 58 -3.50 22.05 7.36
N ARG A 59 -4.26 21.66 6.35
CA ARG A 59 -5.61 22.20 6.06
C ARG A 59 -6.39 21.20 5.24
N LYS A 60 -7.70 21.12 5.46
CA LYS A 60 -8.62 20.29 4.66
C LYS A 60 -9.87 21.06 4.28
N GLU A 61 -10.33 20.82 3.05
CA GLU A 61 -11.53 21.34 2.44
C GLU A 61 -12.22 20.20 1.65
N ASP A 62 -13.42 20.42 1.17
CA ASP A 62 -14.20 19.37 0.50
C ASP A 62 -13.52 18.77 -0.75
N SER A 63 -12.77 19.61 -1.52
CA SER A 63 -12.19 19.23 -2.80
C SER A 63 -10.67 19.18 -2.81
N TYR A 64 -10.00 19.51 -1.71
CA TYR A 64 -8.54 19.47 -1.59
C TYR A 64 -8.10 19.40 -0.12
N PHE A 65 -6.85 19.01 0.08
CA PHE A 65 -6.16 19.22 1.35
C PHE A 65 -4.71 19.65 1.13
N ASP A 66 -4.19 20.37 2.11
CA ASP A 66 -2.81 20.80 2.19
C ASP A 66 -2.06 19.94 3.20
N MET A 67 -0.86 19.53 2.84
CA MET A 67 0.05 18.78 3.69
C MET A 67 1.46 19.34 3.61
N GLU A 68 2.31 18.96 4.56
CA GLU A 68 3.73 19.26 4.50
C GLU A 68 4.34 18.76 3.20
N TYR A 69 5.13 19.62 2.55
CA TYR A 69 5.94 19.19 1.41
C TYR A 69 7.23 18.56 1.91
N VAL A 70 7.37 17.28 1.70
CA VAL A 70 8.55 16.50 2.09
C VAL A 70 9.46 16.34 0.89
N THR A 71 10.74 16.61 1.09
CA THR A 71 11.79 16.39 0.09
C THR A 71 12.48 15.05 0.34
N GLY A 72 12.81 14.36 -0.73
CA GLY A 72 13.53 13.10 -0.70
C GLY A 72 13.71 12.54 -2.10
N ARG A 73 14.10 11.28 -2.19
CA ARG A 73 14.27 10.55 -3.44
C ARG A 73 13.10 9.61 -3.65
N SER A 74 12.74 9.37 -4.90
CA SER A 74 11.93 8.24 -5.31
C SER A 74 12.69 6.91 -5.07
N PHE A 75 12.00 5.80 -5.13
CA PHE A 75 12.61 4.48 -4.88
C PHE A 75 13.71 4.15 -5.91
N ASP A 76 13.49 4.47 -7.18
CA ASP A 76 14.44 4.23 -8.27
C ASP A 76 15.72 5.09 -8.11
N GLU A 77 15.57 6.38 -7.78
CA GLU A 77 16.69 7.26 -7.45
C GLU A 77 17.47 6.78 -6.22
N TYR A 78 16.76 6.32 -5.19
CA TYR A 78 17.38 5.89 -3.94
C TYR A 78 18.15 4.58 -4.12
N PHE A 79 17.48 3.54 -4.63
CA PHE A 79 18.09 2.22 -4.77
C PHE A 79 19.13 2.11 -5.89
N SER A 80 19.14 3.04 -6.84
CA SER A 80 20.22 3.12 -7.85
C SER A 80 21.59 3.38 -7.25
N VAL A 81 21.66 4.10 -6.12
CA VAL A 81 22.92 4.58 -5.53
C VAL A 81 23.11 4.20 -4.05
N CYS A 82 22.15 3.52 -3.44
CA CYS A 82 22.19 3.16 -2.02
C CYS A 82 23.36 2.21 -1.71
N SER A 83 23.87 2.31 -0.50
CA SER A 83 24.82 1.34 0.09
C SER A 83 24.07 0.17 0.74
N VAL A 84 24.77 -0.85 1.18
CA VAL A 84 24.22 -1.95 1.96
C VAL A 84 23.58 -1.44 3.26
N SER A 85 24.24 -0.51 3.95
CA SER A 85 23.69 0.09 5.17
C SER A 85 22.41 0.89 4.93
N ASP A 86 22.21 1.46 3.74
CA ASP A 86 20.96 2.10 3.37
C ASP A 86 19.84 1.08 3.15
N ILE A 87 20.17 -0.10 2.61
CA ILE A 87 19.22 -1.20 2.45
C ILE A 87 18.78 -1.74 3.83
N ASP A 88 19.74 -1.94 4.74
CA ASP A 88 19.44 -2.37 6.10
C ASP A 88 18.61 -1.31 6.85
N PHE A 89 18.89 -0.02 6.65
CA PHE A 89 18.05 1.06 7.19
C PHE A 89 16.60 0.98 6.70
N VAL A 90 16.36 0.72 5.41
CA VAL A 90 15.01 0.57 4.88
C VAL A 90 14.33 -0.64 5.49
N PHE A 91 15.00 -1.79 5.53
CA PHE A 91 14.47 -3.01 6.15
C PHE A 91 14.11 -2.79 7.63
N ASP A 92 15.01 -2.23 8.43
CA ASP A 92 14.80 -1.95 9.86
C ASP A 92 13.64 -0.96 10.08
N SER A 93 13.51 0.02 9.20
CA SER A 93 12.42 1.00 9.27
C SER A 93 11.07 0.36 8.98
N LEU A 94 10.98 -0.50 7.96
CA LEU A 94 9.77 -1.27 7.65
C LEU A 94 9.43 -2.24 8.79
N CYS A 95 10.43 -2.91 9.37
CA CYS A 95 10.22 -3.74 10.55
C CYS A 95 9.68 -2.94 11.73
N GLY A 96 10.28 -1.78 12.02
CA GLY A 96 9.78 -0.90 13.09
C GLY A 96 8.35 -0.42 12.87
N TYR A 97 7.95 -0.22 11.62
CA TYR A 97 6.57 0.09 11.24
C TYR A 97 5.62 -1.07 11.53
N PHE A 98 5.92 -2.28 11.03
CA PHE A 98 5.08 -3.45 11.23
C PHE A 98 5.04 -3.89 12.70
N ASP A 99 6.16 -3.92 13.40
CA ASP A 99 6.22 -4.26 14.82
C ASP A 99 5.36 -3.28 15.66
N GLY A 100 5.39 -1.99 15.32
CA GLY A 100 4.52 -0.98 15.94
C GLY A 100 3.04 -1.21 15.70
N LEU A 101 2.63 -1.67 14.52
CA LEU A 101 1.25 -2.03 14.22
C LEU A 101 0.83 -3.32 14.92
N ILE A 102 1.69 -4.34 14.91
CA ILE A 102 1.45 -5.65 15.53
C ILE A 102 1.29 -5.52 17.03
N SER A 103 2.14 -4.72 17.70
CA SER A 103 2.11 -4.55 19.16
C SER A 103 0.77 -4.02 19.70
N ASN A 104 0.01 -3.32 18.86
CA ASN A 104 -1.29 -2.74 19.19
C ASN A 104 -2.46 -3.45 18.49
N ALA A 105 -2.18 -4.59 17.83
CA ALA A 105 -3.18 -5.31 17.07
C ALA A 105 -4.26 -5.92 17.98
N GLN A 106 -5.50 -5.71 17.59
CA GLN A 106 -6.64 -6.48 18.06
C GLN A 106 -7.08 -7.43 16.94
N TYR A 107 -8.08 -8.25 17.18
CA TYR A 107 -8.64 -9.08 16.12
C TYR A 107 -10.06 -8.66 15.82
N TYR A 108 -10.42 -8.65 14.54
CA TYR A 108 -11.81 -8.50 14.16
C TYR A 108 -12.66 -9.61 14.74
N GLN A 109 -13.90 -9.26 15.12
CA GLN A 109 -14.91 -10.28 15.37
C GLN A 109 -15.11 -11.12 14.10
N PRO A 110 -15.16 -12.46 14.19
CA PRO A 110 -15.20 -13.35 13.02
C PRO A 110 -16.29 -12.99 12.01
N GLU A 111 -17.49 -12.62 12.49
CA GLU A 111 -18.61 -12.24 11.62
C GLU A 111 -18.34 -10.93 10.86
N VAL A 112 -17.59 -10.00 11.47
CA VAL A 112 -17.21 -8.73 10.83
C VAL A 112 -16.20 -8.97 9.72
N SER A 113 -15.13 -9.75 9.98
CA SER A 113 -14.14 -10.09 8.96
C SER A 113 -14.77 -10.88 7.82
N LYS A 114 -15.56 -11.91 8.13
CA LYS A 114 -16.30 -12.72 7.16
C LYS A 114 -17.19 -11.86 6.25
N LYS A 115 -17.99 -10.97 6.84
CA LYS A 115 -18.84 -10.07 6.06
C LYS A 115 -18.04 -9.20 5.12
N ARG A 116 -16.98 -8.54 5.61
CA ARG A 116 -16.12 -7.65 4.80
C ARG A 116 -15.47 -8.39 3.64
N LEU A 117 -14.98 -9.61 3.87
CA LEU A 117 -14.39 -10.43 2.82
C LEU A 117 -15.42 -10.85 1.76
N LEU A 118 -16.61 -11.31 2.19
CA LEU A 118 -17.69 -11.69 1.26
C LEU A 118 -18.20 -10.48 0.45
N ASP A 119 -18.36 -9.32 1.08
CA ASP A 119 -18.73 -8.09 0.38
C ASP A 119 -17.67 -7.71 -0.67
N LYS A 120 -16.38 -7.88 -0.34
CA LYS A 120 -15.28 -7.64 -1.29
C LYS A 120 -15.28 -8.64 -2.44
N ILE A 121 -15.46 -9.94 -2.17
CA ILE A 121 -15.60 -10.99 -3.19
C ILE A 121 -16.75 -10.64 -4.15
N ASN A 122 -17.93 -10.28 -3.61
CA ASN A 122 -19.09 -9.89 -4.41
C ASN A 122 -18.79 -8.71 -5.34
N SER A 123 -18.06 -7.70 -4.82
CA SER A 123 -17.70 -6.50 -5.60
C SER A 123 -16.71 -6.79 -6.73
N LEU A 124 -15.87 -7.81 -6.58
CA LEU A 124 -14.85 -8.18 -7.58
C LEU A 124 -15.39 -9.13 -8.64
N GLU A 125 -16.36 -9.98 -8.31
CA GLU A 125 -16.79 -11.11 -9.14
C GLU A 125 -17.18 -10.71 -10.57
N THR A 126 -17.84 -9.56 -10.75
CA THR A 126 -18.24 -9.08 -12.07
C THR A 126 -17.07 -8.68 -12.97
N HIS A 127 -15.99 -8.20 -12.40
CA HIS A 127 -14.84 -7.66 -13.14
C HIS A 127 -13.72 -8.68 -13.35
N THR A 128 -13.63 -9.70 -12.47
CA THR A 128 -12.45 -10.59 -12.41
C THR A 128 -12.72 -12.03 -12.81
N ARG A 129 -13.94 -12.38 -13.24
CA ARG A 129 -14.32 -13.75 -13.67
C ARG A 129 -13.40 -14.35 -14.74
N HIS A 130 -12.79 -13.50 -15.57
CA HIS A 130 -11.87 -13.94 -16.63
C HIS A 130 -10.46 -14.23 -16.12
N LEU A 131 -10.13 -13.83 -14.89
CA LEU A 131 -8.82 -14.04 -14.27
C LEU A 131 -8.81 -15.25 -13.35
N THR A 132 -9.84 -15.40 -12.52
CA THR A 132 -9.93 -16.48 -11.54
C THR A 132 -11.37 -16.76 -11.14
N ASP A 133 -11.62 -18.00 -10.70
CA ASP A 133 -12.87 -18.39 -10.08
C ASP A 133 -12.84 -18.13 -8.57
N LEU A 134 -13.60 -17.14 -8.14
CA LEU A 134 -13.72 -16.78 -6.72
C LEU A 134 -14.58 -17.76 -5.90
N TYR A 135 -15.14 -18.80 -6.52
CA TYR A 135 -15.98 -19.77 -5.81
C TYR A 135 -15.24 -20.45 -4.64
N HIS A 136 -14.03 -20.92 -4.88
CA HIS A 136 -13.24 -21.58 -3.83
C HIS A 136 -12.89 -20.62 -2.69
N ILE A 137 -12.51 -19.38 -3.00
CA ILE A 137 -12.23 -18.35 -1.99
C ILE A 137 -13.49 -18.05 -1.16
N ARG A 138 -14.64 -17.95 -1.81
CA ARG A 138 -15.94 -17.76 -1.14
C ARG A 138 -16.27 -18.92 -0.20
N GLN A 139 -16.09 -20.16 -0.64
CA GLN A 139 -16.33 -21.35 0.19
C GLN A 139 -15.40 -21.35 1.39
N MET A 140 -14.13 -21.07 1.20
CA MET A 140 -13.13 -20.99 2.26
C MET A 140 -13.51 -19.93 3.31
N VAL A 141 -13.80 -18.70 2.89
CA VAL A 141 -14.24 -17.60 3.78
C VAL A 141 -15.55 -17.95 4.50
N SER A 142 -16.44 -18.72 3.87
CA SER A 142 -17.72 -19.13 4.47
C SER A 142 -17.56 -20.21 5.54
N SER A 143 -16.59 -21.11 5.39
CA SER A 143 -16.44 -22.33 6.21
C SER A 143 -15.40 -22.21 7.33
N ILE A 144 -14.46 -21.28 7.23
CA ILE A 144 -13.36 -21.11 8.19
C ILE A 144 -13.53 -19.83 9.00
N THR A 145 -13.14 -19.88 10.27
CA THR A 145 -13.06 -18.67 11.11
C THR A 145 -11.79 -17.92 10.81
N MET A 146 -11.89 -16.78 10.13
CA MET A 146 -10.75 -15.95 9.77
C MET A 146 -10.31 -15.08 10.96
N LYS A 147 -9.05 -15.23 11.38
CA LYS A 147 -8.43 -14.44 12.45
C LYS A 147 -7.61 -13.28 11.85
N ILE A 148 -8.28 -12.23 11.44
CA ILE A 148 -7.62 -11.08 10.82
C ILE A 148 -7.27 -10.04 11.89
N PRO A 149 -5.99 -9.66 12.03
CA PRO A 149 -5.59 -8.57 12.91
C PRO A 149 -6.23 -7.25 12.46
N GLN A 150 -6.82 -6.53 13.40
CA GLN A 150 -7.35 -5.18 13.19
C GLN A 150 -6.29 -4.17 13.62
N THR A 151 -5.75 -3.45 12.66
CA THR A 151 -4.75 -2.39 12.90
C THR A 151 -5.03 -1.19 12.00
N PHE A 152 -4.34 -0.10 12.23
CA PHE A 152 -4.15 0.86 11.15
C PHE A 152 -3.43 0.17 9.97
N CYS A 153 -3.63 0.68 8.76
CA CYS A 153 -2.85 0.30 7.60
C CYS A 153 -2.78 1.48 6.61
N HIS A 154 -1.70 1.55 5.86
CA HIS A 154 -1.52 2.53 4.79
C HIS A 154 -2.54 2.29 3.65
N GLY A 155 -2.73 1.02 3.30
CA GLY A 155 -3.69 0.58 2.30
C GLY A 155 -3.15 0.49 0.88
N ASP A 156 -1.96 1.05 0.62
CA ASP A 156 -1.24 0.95 -0.64
C ASP A 156 0.27 1.12 -0.43
N LEU A 157 0.83 0.38 0.51
CA LEU A 157 2.23 0.47 0.90
C LEU A 157 3.14 -0.18 -0.17
N THR A 158 3.35 0.56 -1.26
CA THR A 158 4.35 0.27 -2.28
C THR A 158 5.49 1.26 -2.18
N PHE A 159 6.65 0.97 -2.75
CA PHE A 159 7.79 1.88 -2.72
C PHE A 159 7.56 3.17 -3.53
N THR A 160 6.61 3.18 -4.45
CA THR A 160 6.15 4.40 -5.11
C THR A 160 5.48 5.39 -4.16
N ASN A 161 4.94 4.90 -3.06
CA ASN A 161 4.26 5.68 -2.02
C ASN A 161 5.16 5.95 -0.81
N ILE A 162 6.49 5.80 -0.98
CA ILE A 162 7.50 6.13 0.02
C ILE A 162 8.46 7.17 -0.55
N ILE A 163 8.66 8.26 0.18
CA ILE A 163 9.73 9.21 -0.09
C ILE A 163 10.92 8.84 0.81
N PHE A 164 12.06 8.55 0.17
CA PHE A 164 13.28 8.14 0.84
C PHE A 164 14.12 9.36 1.20
N ASN A 165 14.30 9.62 2.47
CA ASN A 165 15.21 10.62 3.00
C ASN A 165 16.31 9.91 3.80
N LYS A 166 17.48 10.57 4.03
CA LYS A 166 18.68 9.99 4.64
C LYS A 166 18.42 9.15 5.90
N ASN A 167 17.51 9.61 6.77
CA ASN A 167 17.26 9.01 8.08
C ASN A 167 15.79 8.73 8.31
N ARG A 168 14.93 8.84 7.29
CA ARG A 168 13.48 8.67 7.41
C ARG A 168 12.85 8.17 6.11
N LEU A 169 11.81 7.38 6.26
CA LEU A 169 10.87 7.01 5.22
C LEU A 169 9.60 7.81 5.45
N TYR A 170 9.13 8.52 4.45
CA TYR A 170 7.84 9.24 4.54
C TYR A 170 6.79 8.49 3.73
N LEU A 171 5.76 8.01 4.40
CA LEU A 171 4.61 7.36 3.77
C LEU A 171 3.65 8.43 3.24
N ILE A 172 3.29 8.32 1.98
CA ILE A 172 2.39 9.24 1.28
C ILE A 172 1.29 8.45 0.56
N ASP A 173 0.22 9.12 0.18
CA ASP A 173 -0.87 8.58 -0.64
C ASP A 173 -1.63 7.39 0.01
N PHE A 174 -2.09 7.63 1.25
CA PHE A 174 -2.92 6.67 1.98
C PHE A 174 -4.19 6.31 1.23
N LEU A 175 -4.58 5.04 1.27
CA LEU A 175 -5.83 4.58 0.66
C LEU A 175 -6.75 3.90 1.68
N ASP A 176 -8.05 4.01 1.41
CA ASP A 176 -9.07 3.22 2.09
C ASP A 176 -8.93 1.72 1.76
N CYS A 177 -9.11 0.88 2.76
CA CYS A 177 -9.10 -0.57 2.64
C CYS A 177 -10.48 -1.16 2.90
N PHE A 178 -10.78 -2.29 2.26
CA PHE A 178 -12.00 -3.05 2.57
C PHE A 178 -11.92 -3.71 3.96
N ILE A 179 -10.70 -3.90 4.47
CA ILE A 179 -10.40 -4.32 5.82
C ILE A 179 -9.09 -3.68 6.27
N ASP A 180 -9.09 -2.98 7.42
CA ASP A 180 -7.89 -2.32 7.94
C ASP A 180 -7.06 -3.32 8.74
N SER A 181 -5.96 -3.75 8.15
CA SER A 181 -5.01 -4.71 8.73
C SER A 181 -3.61 -4.45 8.19
N PHE A 182 -2.59 -4.60 9.03
CA PHE A 182 -1.19 -4.55 8.58
C PHE A 182 -0.90 -5.63 7.52
N LEU A 183 -1.68 -6.72 7.49
CA LEU A 183 -1.55 -7.73 6.44
C LEU A 183 -1.78 -7.13 5.04
N CYS A 184 -2.66 -6.14 4.91
CA CYS A 184 -2.87 -5.46 3.63
C CYS A 184 -1.63 -4.68 3.18
N ASP A 185 -0.91 -4.06 4.11
CA ASP A 185 0.34 -3.35 3.80
C ASP A 185 1.48 -4.33 3.50
N LEU A 186 1.54 -5.45 4.22
CA LEU A 186 2.52 -6.50 3.96
C LEU A 186 2.31 -7.14 2.57
N ILE A 187 1.05 -7.35 2.17
CA ILE A 187 0.66 -7.81 0.83
C ILE A 187 1.06 -6.78 -0.25
N LYS A 188 0.88 -5.49 0.03
CA LYS A 188 1.30 -4.44 -0.91
C LYS A 188 2.82 -4.38 -1.07
N LEU A 189 3.56 -4.59 0.00
CA LEU A 189 5.01 -4.76 -0.09
C LEU A 189 5.39 -6.02 -0.87
N LYS A 190 4.72 -7.16 -0.66
CA LYS A 190 4.92 -8.37 -1.46
C LYS A 190 4.67 -8.09 -2.95
N GLN A 191 3.56 -7.42 -3.27
CA GLN A 191 3.25 -7.01 -4.63
C GLN A 191 4.42 -6.25 -5.28
N ASP A 192 5.05 -5.38 -4.51
CA ASP A 192 6.13 -4.53 -5.02
C ASP A 192 7.49 -5.25 -5.01
N LEU A 193 7.86 -5.85 -3.89
CA LEU A 193 9.19 -6.41 -3.67
C LEU A 193 9.38 -7.79 -4.32
N TYR A 194 8.36 -8.63 -4.28
CA TYR A 194 8.43 -9.99 -4.83
C TYR A 194 8.04 -10.02 -6.31
N TYR A 195 6.93 -9.38 -6.69
CA TYR A 195 6.46 -9.36 -8.07
C TYR A 195 7.01 -8.18 -8.90
N HIS A 196 7.74 -7.25 -8.29
CA HIS A 196 8.35 -6.08 -8.92
C HIS A 196 7.35 -5.12 -9.59
N TRP A 197 6.13 -5.02 -9.04
CA TRP A 197 5.02 -4.28 -9.63
C TRP A 197 5.39 -2.84 -10.02
N SER A 198 5.96 -2.07 -9.10
CA SER A 198 6.32 -0.67 -9.37
C SER A 198 7.39 -0.52 -10.44
N LEU A 199 8.36 -1.44 -10.48
CA LEU A 199 9.40 -1.44 -11.51
C LEU A 199 8.81 -1.67 -12.89
N ASP A 200 7.95 -2.69 -13.02
CA ASP A 200 7.37 -3.08 -14.30
C ASP A 200 6.37 -2.02 -14.81
N VAL A 201 5.54 -1.45 -13.91
CA VAL A 201 4.57 -0.40 -14.27
C VAL A 201 5.25 0.91 -14.67
N GLN A 202 6.38 1.25 -14.04
CA GLN A 202 7.13 2.47 -14.36
C GLN A 202 8.19 2.27 -15.44
N GLY A 203 8.38 1.03 -15.93
CA GLY A 203 9.40 0.73 -16.93
C GLY A 203 10.83 0.87 -16.42
N VAL A 204 11.06 0.65 -15.11
CA VAL A 204 12.38 0.72 -14.52
C VAL A 204 13.13 -0.61 -14.72
N GLU A 205 14.03 -0.63 -15.70
CA GLU A 205 14.86 -1.80 -15.99
C GLU A 205 16.18 -1.75 -15.22
N SER A 206 16.19 -2.26 -13.98
CA SER A 206 17.39 -2.33 -13.15
C SER A 206 17.50 -3.67 -12.42
N LEU A 207 18.46 -4.50 -12.84
CA LEU A 207 18.76 -5.76 -12.17
C LEU A 207 19.16 -5.54 -10.70
N ARG A 208 19.93 -4.47 -10.44
CA ARG A 208 20.33 -4.09 -9.09
C ARG A 208 19.10 -3.86 -8.18
N ILE A 209 18.13 -3.08 -8.64
CA ILE A 209 16.94 -2.77 -7.82
C ILE A 209 16.10 -4.03 -7.62
N ARG A 210 15.94 -4.88 -8.64
CA ARG A 210 15.26 -6.18 -8.51
C ARG A 210 15.92 -7.07 -7.46
N GLN A 211 17.25 -7.16 -7.45
CA GLN A 211 17.98 -7.93 -6.44
C GLN A 211 17.80 -7.36 -5.02
N ILE A 212 17.82 -6.03 -4.87
CA ILE A 212 17.57 -5.37 -3.57
C ILE A 212 16.12 -5.66 -3.10
N TYR A 213 15.14 -5.58 -3.99
CA TYR A 213 13.75 -5.88 -3.70
C TYR A 213 13.58 -7.32 -3.21
N SER A 214 14.11 -8.30 -3.96
CA SER A 214 14.08 -9.71 -3.57
C SER A 214 14.75 -9.93 -2.20
N TYR A 215 15.91 -9.33 -1.98
CA TYR A 215 16.62 -9.43 -0.70
C TYR A 215 15.80 -8.87 0.47
N ILE A 216 15.18 -7.68 0.32
CA ILE A 216 14.34 -7.09 1.36
C ILE A 216 13.12 -7.98 1.61
N TRP A 217 12.49 -8.52 0.53
CA TRP A 217 11.32 -9.39 0.68
C TRP A 217 11.66 -10.67 1.44
N GLU A 218 12.72 -11.37 1.07
CA GLU A 218 13.17 -12.59 1.74
C GLU A 218 13.31 -12.37 3.26
N LYS A 219 13.94 -11.28 3.66
CA LYS A 219 14.08 -10.92 5.09
C LYS A 219 12.76 -10.59 5.77
N ILE A 220 11.83 -9.91 5.08
CA ILE A 220 10.49 -9.60 5.60
C ILE A 220 9.67 -10.89 5.73
N GLU A 221 9.66 -11.74 4.73
CA GLU A 221 8.96 -13.01 4.72
C GLU A 221 9.43 -13.94 5.84
N GLU A 222 10.74 -14.05 6.03
CA GLU A 222 11.33 -14.82 7.16
C GLU A 222 10.88 -14.26 8.51
N ARG A 223 10.97 -12.92 8.69
CA ARG A 223 10.63 -12.28 9.97
C ARG A 223 9.15 -12.38 10.32
N TYR A 224 8.28 -12.29 9.33
CA TYR A 224 6.82 -12.29 9.52
C TYR A 224 6.16 -13.58 9.00
N SER A 225 6.91 -14.69 8.93
CA SER A 225 6.43 -15.99 8.44
C SER A 225 5.17 -16.47 9.16
N GLU A 226 5.05 -16.22 10.48
CA GLU A 226 3.84 -16.53 11.26
C GLU A 226 2.55 -15.87 10.72
N TYR A 227 2.67 -14.79 9.93
CA TYR A 227 1.55 -14.11 9.30
C TYR A 227 1.44 -14.42 7.81
N VAL A 228 2.58 -14.49 7.10
CA VAL A 228 2.63 -14.72 5.64
C VAL A 228 2.17 -16.13 5.29
N ASP A 229 2.45 -17.12 6.13
CA ASP A 229 2.09 -18.53 5.92
C ASP A 229 0.64 -18.86 6.34
N THR A 230 -0.21 -17.84 6.53
CA THR A 230 -1.59 -18.03 6.97
C THR A 230 -2.60 -18.04 5.83
N ILE A 231 -3.74 -18.67 6.06
CA ILE A 231 -4.87 -18.67 5.12
C ILE A 231 -5.47 -17.27 4.97
N GLU A 232 -5.46 -16.49 6.03
CA GLU A 232 -5.91 -15.09 6.05
C GLU A 232 -5.07 -14.24 5.10
N PHE A 233 -3.75 -14.38 5.15
CA PHE A 233 -2.84 -13.68 4.26
C PHE A 233 -3.11 -14.05 2.80
N ASN A 234 -3.21 -15.35 2.50
CA ASN A 234 -3.46 -15.83 1.14
C ASN A 234 -4.79 -15.31 0.57
N VAL A 235 -5.87 -15.34 1.36
CA VAL A 235 -7.17 -14.80 0.94
C VAL A 235 -7.08 -13.30 0.68
N LEU A 236 -6.44 -12.55 1.58
CA LEU A 236 -6.27 -11.11 1.42
C LEU A 236 -5.36 -10.78 0.23
N ASP A 237 -4.31 -11.56 -0.03
CA ASP A 237 -3.41 -11.37 -1.17
C ASP A 237 -4.16 -11.49 -2.50
N ILE A 238 -4.93 -12.57 -2.68
CA ILE A 238 -5.77 -12.77 -3.87
C ILE A 238 -6.74 -11.58 -4.05
N LEU A 239 -7.45 -11.16 -2.99
CA LEU A 239 -8.42 -10.07 -3.08
C LEU A 239 -7.75 -8.72 -3.34
N ASN A 240 -6.56 -8.46 -2.79
CA ASN A 240 -5.77 -7.25 -3.07
C ASN A 240 -5.23 -7.25 -4.50
N THR A 241 -4.81 -8.40 -5.01
CA THR A 241 -4.35 -8.56 -6.40
C THR A 241 -5.50 -8.29 -7.38
N LEU A 242 -6.64 -8.91 -7.16
CA LEU A 242 -7.81 -8.75 -8.05
C LEU A 242 -8.38 -7.33 -8.05
N ARG A 243 -8.24 -6.56 -6.97
CA ARG A 243 -8.74 -5.18 -6.93
C ARG A 243 -7.99 -4.23 -7.87
N ILE A 244 -6.84 -4.65 -8.40
CA ILE A 244 -6.03 -3.83 -9.32
C ILE A 244 -6.61 -3.90 -10.74
N GLU A 245 -7.32 -4.97 -11.09
CA GLU A 245 -7.81 -5.24 -12.45
C GLU A 245 -8.48 -4.04 -13.13
N PRO A 246 -9.40 -3.29 -12.50
CA PRO A 246 -10.05 -2.15 -13.15
C PRO A 246 -9.12 -0.99 -13.53
N TYR A 247 -7.90 -0.98 -13.01
CA TYR A 247 -6.90 0.06 -13.26
C TYR A 247 -5.84 -0.36 -14.29
N LEU A 248 -5.92 -1.59 -14.80
CA LEU A 248 -4.98 -2.08 -15.79
C LEU A 248 -5.24 -1.42 -17.15
N THR A 249 -4.19 -0.89 -17.75
CA THR A 249 -4.27 -0.15 -19.00
C THR A 249 -3.76 -0.93 -20.23
N ASN A 250 -3.00 -2.01 -20.00
CA ASN A 250 -2.40 -2.81 -21.07
C ASN A 250 -2.30 -4.29 -20.71
N GLU A 251 -1.95 -5.13 -21.70
CA GLU A 251 -1.89 -6.58 -21.55
C GLU A 251 -0.69 -7.04 -20.71
N ASP A 252 0.42 -6.29 -20.72
CA ASP A 252 1.60 -6.63 -19.91
C ASP A 252 1.28 -6.58 -18.42
N GLN A 253 0.54 -5.54 -17.99
CA GLN A 253 0.06 -5.43 -16.62
C GLN A 253 -0.88 -6.59 -16.23
N ARG A 254 -1.74 -7.04 -17.17
CA ARG A 254 -2.59 -8.22 -16.95
C ARG A 254 -1.80 -9.50 -16.78
N LEU A 255 -0.69 -9.66 -17.53
CA LEU A 255 0.21 -10.81 -17.38
C LEU A 255 0.87 -10.81 -15.99
N ILE A 256 1.24 -9.65 -15.46
CA ILE A 256 1.78 -9.55 -14.11
C ILE A 256 0.74 -10.02 -13.09
N ILE A 257 -0.50 -9.51 -13.18
CA ILE A 257 -1.60 -9.94 -12.28
C ILE A 257 -1.84 -11.45 -12.34
N LYS A 258 -1.78 -12.06 -13.54
CA LYS A 258 -1.91 -13.52 -13.69
C LYS A 258 -0.78 -14.31 -13.04
N ARG A 259 0.41 -13.73 -12.87
CA ARG A 259 1.52 -14.35 -12.16
C ARG A 259 1.39 -14.22 -10.64
N MET A 260 0.63 -13.23 -10.18
CA MET A 260 0.38 -12.97 -8.78
C MET A 260 -0.76 -13.83 -8.21
N LEU A 261 -1.65 -14.33 -9.07
CA LEU A 261 -2.76 -15.25 -8.75
C LEU A 261 -2.34 -16.71 -8.83
#